data_cad43d4e5491bec42b99f0b08e138c16
#
_entry.id   cad43d4e5491bec42b99f0b08e138c16
#
_cell.length_a   1.000
_cell.length_b   1.000
_cell.length_c   1.000
_cell.angle_alpha   90.00
_cell.angle_beta   90.00
_cell.angle_gamma   90.00
#
_symmetry.space_group_name_H-M   'P 1'
#
loop_
_entity.id
_entity.type
_entity.pdbx_description
1 polymer ?
#
loop_
_entity_poly.entity_id
_entity_poly.type
_entity_poly.pdbx_seq_one_letter_code
_entity_poly.pdbx_strand_id
1 'polypeptide(L)'
;MNIIREYKEQDFESCRDLWRELTQRHRDIYFDQSIGGDDPGVAFEEYLKKTDLVGIWIAEQNDLVLGMAGLLMDGNEAEVEPIVVRSDHRSRGVGSQLLERIKAEAKARGAGYLSIKPVARNVEAIQCFHRAGFSLLGHLDMFMDLSEANEQEWKSGVTIHNREFRF
;
A
#
# COMPACT_ATOMS: atom_id res chain seq x y z
N MET A 1 -21.67 1.42 9.94
CA MET A 1 -21.09 0.18 9.38
C MET A 1 -20.43 0.55 8.08
N ASN A 2 -19.20 0.14 7.83
CA ASN A 2 -18.52 0.46 6.57
C ASN A 2 -19.07 -0.44 5.46
N ILE A 3 -19.19 0.12 4.26
CA ILE A 3 -19.53 -0.62 3.05
C ILE A 3 -18.25 -0.74 2.22
N ILE A 4 -17.94 -1.95 1.74
CA ILE A 4 -16.87 -2.16 0.76
C ILE A 4 -17.51 -2.35 -0.60
N ARG A 5 -17.22 -1.46 -1.53
CA ARG A 5 -17.75 -1.47 -2.88
C ARG A 5 -16.67 -1.19 -3.93
N GLU A 6 -16.96 -1.47 -5.17
CA GLU A 6 -16.09 -1.09 -6.28
C GLU A 6 -15.99 0.44 -6.43
N TYR A 7 -14.84 0.87 -6.92
CA TYR A 7 -14.57 2.26 -7.32
C TYR A 7 -15.55 2.71 -8.41
N LYS A 8 -15.92 3.97 -8.35
CA LYS A 8 -16.69 4.68 -9.39
C LYS A 8 -15.99 5.99 -9.71
N GLU A 9 -16.25 6.54 -10.89
CA GLU A 9 -15.63 7.80 -11.34
C GLU A 9 -15.84 8.96 -10.36
N GLN A 10 -16.98 9.01 -9.69
CA GLN A 10 -17.28 10.00 -8.65
C GLN A 10 -16.33 9.94 -7.43
N ASP A 11 -15.61 8.84 -7.23
CA ASP A 11 -14.67 8.65 -6.13
C ASP A 11 -13.26 9.22 -6.47
N PHE A 12 -13.08 9.69 -7.70
CA PHE A 12 -11.78 10.08 -8.24
C PHE A 12 -11.02 11.06 -7.34
N GLU A 13 -11.64 12.18 -6.96
CA GLU A 13 -10.98 13.18 -6.12
C GLU A 13 -10.67 12.63 -4.72
N SER A 14 -11.58 11.86 -4.13
CA SER A 14 -11.32 11.21 -2.83
C SER A 14 -10.15 10.22 -2.90
N CYS A 15 -10.01 9.49 -4.00
CA CYS A 15 -8.90 8.57 -4.20
C CYS A 15 -7.57 9.30 -4.45
N ARG A 16 -7.59 10.42 -5.19
CA ARG A 16 -6.43 11.29 -5.31
C ARG A 16 -5.95 11.82 -3.96
N ASP A 17 -6.89 12.23 -3.10
CA ASP A 17 -6.57 12.69 -1.75
C ASP A 17 -5.98 11.57 -0.88
N LEU A 18 -6.53 10.35 -0.97
CA LEU A 18 -5.96 9.18 -0.30
C LEU A 18 -4.54 8.87 -0.82
N TRP A 19 -4.29 9.04 -2.10
CA TRP A 19 -2.95 8.87 -2.67
C TRP A 19 -1.97 9.91 -2.14
N ARG A 20 -2.41 11.19 -2.00
CA ARG A 20 -1.62 12.24 -1.34
C ARG A 20 -1.30 11.88 0.11
N GLU A 21 -2.29 11.36 0.87
CA GLU A 21 -2.05 10.90 2.25
C GLU A 21 -1.04 9.74 2.32
N LEU A 22 -1.11 8.79 1.39
CA LEU A 22 -0.15 7.69 1.29
C LEU A 22 1.26 8.21 1.03
N THR A 23 1.41 9.10 0.06
CA THR A 23 2.71 9.71 -0.27
C THR A 23 3.23 10.55 0.89
N GLN A 24 2.39 11.35 1.54
CA GLN A 24 2.80 12.13 2.70
C GLN A 24 3.29 11.22 3.84
N ARG A 25 2.63 10.07 4.06
CA ARG A 25 3.12 9.09 5.04
C ARG A 25 4.51 8.56 4.68
N HIS A 26 4.81 8.35 3.41
CA HIS A 26 6.15 7.95 2.98
C HIS A 26 7.17 9.07 3.19
N ARG A 27 6.82 10.32 2.87
CA ARG A 27 7.65 11.51 3.15
C ARG A 27 8.03 11.60 4.63
N ASP A 28 7.06 11.41 5.52
CA ASP A 28 7.25 11.47 6.97
C ASP A 28 8.15 10.33 7.47
N ILE A 29 7.97 9.11 6.93
CA ILE A 29 8.74 7.92 7.31
C ILE A 29 10.22 8.03 6.87
N TYR A 30 10.45 8.58 5.67
CA TYR A 30 11.78 8.69 5.09
C TYR A 30 12.44 10.05 5.32
N PHE A 31 11.72 11.02 5.91
CA PHE A 31 12.16 12.41 6.08
C PHE A 31 12.55 13.07 4.76
N ASP A 32 11.86 12.69 3.67
CA ASP A 32 12.11 13.18 2.33
C ASP A 32 10.83 13.75 1.70
N GLN A 33 10.75 15.07 1.60
CA GLN A 33 9.61 15.79 1.04
C GLN A 33 9.57 15.75 -0.50
N SER A 34 10.60 15.25 -1.16
CA SER A 34 10.65 15.15 -2.63
C SER A 34 9.89 13.94 -3.18
N ILE A 35 9.57 12.94 -2.34
CA ILE A 35 8.84 11.74 -2.75
C ILE A 35 7.50 12.14 -3.39
N GLY A 36 7.22 11.62 -4.58
CA GLY A 36 5.97 11.85 -5.31
C GLY A 36 5.83 13.21 -5.98
N GLY A 37 6.91 14.04 -6.00
CA GLY A 37 6.92 15.34 -6.69
C GLY A 37 6.00 16.39 -6.06
N ASP A 38 5.61 17.40 -6.83
CA ASP A 38 4.85 18.55 -6.33
C ASP A 38 3.38 18.21 -6.03
N ASP A 39 2.72 17.40 -6.88
CA ASP A 39 1.36 16.89 -6.63
C ASP A 39 1.33 15.36 -6.68
N PRO A 40 1.48 14.68 -5.54
CA PRO A 40 1.44 13.22 -5.49
C PRO A 40 0.13 12.61 -5.99
N GLY A 41 -0.96 13.37 -6.02
CA GLY A 41 -2.26 12.90 -6.50
C GLY A 41 -2.27 12.55 -7.99
N VAL A 42 -1.36 13.13 -8.79
CA VAL A 42 -1.20 12.80 -10.22
C VAL A 42 -0.83 11.32 -10.42
N ALA A 43 -0.10 10.73 -9.49
CA ALA A 43 0.26 9.32 -9.58
C ALA A 43 -0.97 8.38 -9.54
N PHE A 44 -2.08 8.80 -8.96
CA PHE A 44 -3.34 8.05 -9.04
C PHE A 44 -3.89 7.98 -10.48
N GLU A 45 -3.74 9.06 -11.26
CA GLU A 45 -4.15 9.08 -12.67
C GLU A 45 -3.33 8.11 -13.51
N GLU A 46 -2.01 8.02 -13.23
CA GLU A 46 -1.14 7.05 -13.90
C GLU A 46 -1.44 5.63 -13.44
N TYR A 47 -1.77 5.45 -12.17
CA TYR A 47 -2.20 4.15 -11.64
C TYR A 47 -3.45 3.61 -12.35
N LEU A 48 -4.45 4.45 -12.65
CA LEU A 48 -5.66 4.06 -13.37
C LEU A 48 -5.39 3.55 -14.80
N LYS A 49 -4.22 3.86 -15.38
CA LYS A 49 -3.82 3.42 -16.72
C LYS A 49 -3.07 2.10 -16.74
N LYS A 50 -2.79 1.51 -15.57
CA LYS A 50 -2.08 0.21 -15.50
C LYS A 50 -2.87 -0.89 -16.20
N THR A 51 -2.22 -1.65 -17.06
CA THR A 51 -2.84 -2.72 -17.86
C THR A 51 -3.16 -3.98 -17.07
N ASP A 52 -2.48 -4.18 -15.94
CA ASP A 52 -2.65 -5.27 -14.98
C ASP A 52 -3.62 -4.93 -13.85
N LEU A 53 -4.17 -3.70 -13.83
CA LEU A 53 -5.17 -3.28 -12.86
C LEU A 53 -6.50 -4.01 -13.09
N VAL A 54 -6.88 -4.83 -12.13
CA VAL A 54 -8.14 -5.60 -12.15
C VAL A 54 -9.30 -4.77 -11.61
N GLY A 55 -9.05 -3.98 -10.57
CA GLY A 55 -10.05 -3.13 -9.96
C GLY A 55 -9.58 -2.46 -8.68
N ILE A 56 -10.38 -1.52 -8.23
CA ILE A 56 -10.17 -0.78 -6.99
C ILE A 56 -11.43 -0.92 -6.14
N TRP A 57 -11.27 -1.19 -4.85
CA TRP A 57 -12.36 -1.25 -3.86
C TRP A 57 -12.23 -0.11 -2.85
N ILE A 58 -13.36 0.47 -2.57
CA ILE A 58 -13.55 1.64 -1.70
C ILE A 58 -14.21 1.19 -0.41
N ALA A 59 -13.67 1.63 0.72
CA ALA A 59 -14.36 1.59 1.99
C ALA A 59 -15.09 2.91 2.21
N GLU A 60 -16.40 2.85 2.38
CA GLU A 60 -17.27 4.02 2.52
C GLU A 60 -18.11 3.95 3.79
N GLN A 61 -18.35 5.09 4.41
CA GLN A 61 -19.33 5.26 5.49
C GLN A 61 -19.98 6.64 5.38
N ASN A 62 -21.32 6.68 5.33
CA ASN A 62 -22.10 7.92 5.24
C ASN A 62 -21.62 8.84 4.10
N ASP A 63 -21.49 8.30 2.91
CA ASP A 63 -20.99 8.96 1.68
C ASP A 63 -19.53 9.48 1.78
N LEU A 64 -18.81 9.15 2.84
CA LEU A 64 -17.39 9.47 3.00
C LEU A 64 -16.52 8.28 2.61
N VAL A 65 -15.61 8.48 1.68
CA VAL A 65 -14.56 7.51 1.34
C VAL A 65 -13.52 7.48 2.45
N LEU A 66 -13.40 6.33 3.11
CA LEU A 66 -12.49 6.11 4.24
C LEU A 66 -11.16 5.49 3.84
N GLY A 67 -11.12 4.83 2.70
CA GLY A 67 -9.94 4.17 2.20
C GLY A 67 -10.18 3.46 0.89
N MET A 68 -9.11 3.04 0.27
CA MET A 68 -9.13 2.27 -0.98
C MET A 68 -8.09 1.16 -0.96
N ALA A 69 -8.34 0.12 -1.77
CA ALA A 69 -7.34 -0.89 -2.11
C ALA A 69 -7.50 -1.29 -3.57
N GLY A 70 -6.39 -1.44 -4.27
CA GLY A 70 -6.33 -1.91 -5.64
C GLY A 70 -5.82 -3.35 -5.71
N LEU A 71 -6.22 -4.04 -6.77
CA LEU A 71 -5.77 -5.38 -7.12
C LEU A 71 -5.14 -5.34 -8.51
N LEU A 72 -3.87 -5.68 -8.58
CA LEU A 72 -3.17 -5.95 -9.84
C LEU A 72 -3.08 -7.46 -10.03
N MET A 73 -3.10 -7.93 -11.30
CA MET A 73 -2.89 -9.34 -11.62
C MET A 73 -2.06 -9.50 -12.89
N ASP A 74 -1.07 -10.38 -12.81
CA ASP A 74 -0.33 -10.88 -13.98
C ASP A 74 -0.37 -12.42 -13.95
N GLY A 75 -1.11 -13.01 -14.89
CA GLY A 75 -1.39 -14.44 -14.89
C GLY A 75 -2.10 -14.88 -13.60
N ASN A 76 -1.45 -15.75 -12.82
CA ASN A 76 -1.95 -16.25 -11.53
C ASN A 76 -1.31 -15.56 -10.31
N GLU A 77 -0.52 -14.54 -10.53
CA GLU A 77 0.06 -13.71 -9.47
C GLU A 77 -0.79 -12.46 -9.26
N ALA A 78 -1.09 -12.17 -8.01
CA ALA A 78 -1.87 -11.01 -7.63
C ALA A 78 -1.09 -10.13 -6.66
N GLU A 79 -1.31 -8.81 -6.74
CA GLU A 79 -0.69 -7.84 -5.85
C GLU A 79 -1.71 -6.83 -5.34
N VAL A 80 -1.64 -6.54 -4.05
CA VAL A 80 -2.37 -5.41 -3.44
C VAL A 80 -1.57 -4.14 -3.66
N GLU A 81 -2.04 -3.25 -4.52
CA GLU A 81 -1.42 -1.94 -4.78
C GLU A 81 -2.47 -0.94 -5.27
N PRO A 82 -2.63 0.22 -4.61
CA PRO A 82 -2.21 0.49 -3.24
C PRO A 82 -3.17 -0.11 -2.21
N ILE A 83 -2.86 0.07 -0.93
CA ILE A 83 -3.86 0.06 0.13
C ILE A 83 -3.63 1.26 1.04
N VAL A 84 -4.65 2.09 1.20
CA VAL A 84 -4.59 3.28 2.04
C VAL A 84 -5.90 3.50 2.76
N VAL A 85 -5.80 3.94 4.01
CA VAL A 85 -6.93 4.35 4.86
C VAL A 85 -6.64 5.74 5.38
N ARG A 86 -7.65 6.61 5.33
CA ARG A 86 -7.60 7.96 5.90
C ARG A 86 -6.98 7.94 7.28
N SER A 87 -6.11 8.88 7.56
CA SER A 87 -5.34 8.94 8.81
C SER A 87 -6.23 8.96 10.06
N ASP A 88 -7.33 9.69 10.01
CA ASP A 88 -8.33 9.82 11.09
C ASP A 88 -9.24 8.59 11.26
N HIS A 89 -9.17 7.61 10.35
CA HIS A 89 -9.97 6.37 10.37
C HIS A 89 -9.12 5.09 10.48
N ARG A 90 -7.82 5.21 10.69
CA ARG A 90 -6.93 4.06 10.94
C ARG A 90 -7.27 3.37 12.26
N SER A 91 -6.80 2.14 12.41
CA SER A 91 -7.01 1.29 13.60
C SER A 91 -8.48 0.98 13.94
N ARG A 92 -9.41 1.25 13.00
CA ARG A 92 -10.85 0.96 13.13
C ARG A 92 -11.31 -0.22 12.26
N GLY A 93 -10.37 -1.04 11.78
CA GLY A 93 -10.68 -2.24 10.98
C GLY A 93 -10.93 -1.99 9.48
N VAL A 94 -10.89 -0.74 9.01
CA VAL A 94 -11.15 -0.40 7.59
C VAL A 94 -10.17 -1.11 6.66
N GLY A 95 -8.87 -1.06 6.95
CA GLY A 95 -7.84 -1.73 6.15
C GLY A 95 -8.01 -3.25 6.10
N SER A 96 -8.41 -3.86 7.22
CA SER A 96 -8.69 -5.31 7.26
C SER A 96 -9.88 -5.68 6.38
N GLN A 97 -10.95 -4.88 6.36
CA GLN A 97 -12.11 -5.11 5.51
C GLN A 97 -11.76 -5.01 4.02
N LEU A 98 -10.94 -4.02 3.65
CA LEU A 98 -10.40 -3.89 2.29
C LEU A 98 -9.56 -5.11 1.91
N LEU A 99 -8.63 -5.53 2.77
CA LEU A 99 -7.80 -6.71 2.50
C LEU A 99 -8.61 -7.99 2.36
N GLU A 100 -9.63 -8.21 3.19
CA GLU A 100 -10.51 -9.38 3.05
C GLU A 100 -11.26 -9.35 1.70
N ARG A 101 -11.71 -8.18 1.26
CA ARG A 101 -12.32 -8.05 -0.08
C ARG A 101 -11.33 -8.36 -1.19
N ILE A 102 -10.11 -7.80 -1.17
CA ILE A 102 -9.07 -8.06 -2.16
C ILE A 102 -8.70 -9.55 -2.20
N LYS A 103 -8.54 -10.20 -1.04
CA LYS A 103 -8.25 -11.64 -0.94
C LYS A 103 -9.35 -12.48 -1.61
N ALA A 104 -10.61 -12.11 -1.37
CA ALA A 104 -11.74 -12.80 -1.99
C ALA A 104 -11.74 -12.64 -3.53
N GLU A 105 -11.47 -11.44 -4.02
CA GLU A 105 -11.40 -11.13 -5.45
C GLU A 105 -10.24 -11.86 -6.14
N ALA A 106 -9.04 -11.81 -5.55
CA ALA A 106 -7.86 -12.51 -6.08
C ALA A 106 -8.12 -14.02 -6.18
N LYS A 107 -8.68 -14.61 -5.10
CA LYS A 107 -9.03 -16.03 -5.07
C LYS A 107 -10.09 -16.39 -6.12
N ALA A 108 -11.13 -15.58 -6.27
CA ALA A 108 -12.20 -15.80 -7.26
C ALA A 108 -11.67 -15.77 -8.70
N ARG A 109 -10.57 -15.04 -8.94
CA ARG A 109 -9.89 -14.94 -10.24
C ARG A 109 -8.81 -16.00 -10.44
N GLY A 110 -8.61 -16.91 -9.49
CA GLY A 110 -7.67 -18.02 -9.60
C GLY A 110 -6.24 -17.66 -9.23
N ALA A 111 -6.00 -16.56 -8.51
CA ALA A 111 -4.67 -16.25 -8.03
C ALA A 111 -4.12 -17.34 -7.11
N GLY A 112 -2.90 -17.80 -7.38
CA GLY A 112 -2.18 -18.75 -6.55
C GLY A 112 -1.52 -18.09 -5.34
N TYR A 113 -1.11 -16.83 -5.50
CA TYR A 113 -0.49 -16.00 -4.46
C TYR A 113 -1.04 -14.58 -4.53
N LEU A 114 -1.10 -13.95 -3.35
CA LEU A 114 -1.39 -12.53 -3.22
C LEU A 114 -0.22 -11.88 -2.49
N SER A 115 0.43 -10.94 -3.14
CA SER A 115 1.57 -10.19 -2.59
C SER A 115 1.15 -8.80 -2.14
N ILE A 116 1.98 -8.19 -1.29
CA ILE A 116 1.92 -6.79 -0.90
C ILE A 116 3.33 -6.32 -0.58
N LYS A 117 3.69 -5.09 -0.96
CA LYS A 117 5.05 -4.57 -0.87
C LYS A 117 5.11 -3.32 0.03
N PRO A 118 5.05 -3.49 1.36
CA PRO A 118 5.22 -2.35 2.27
C PRO A 118 6.66 -1.85 2.23
N VAL A 119 6.85 -0.54 2.35
CA VAL A 119 8.19 0.01 2.58
C VAL A 119 8.70 -0.43 3.96
N ALA A 120 9.98 -0.79 4.05
CA ALA A 120 10.56 -1.41 5.24
C ALA A 120 10.38 -0.58 6.53
N ARG A 121 10.41 0.75 6.42
CA ARG A 121 10.19 1.68 7.56
C ARG A 121 8.73 1.79 8.03
N ASN A 122 7.76 1.27 7.27
CA ASN A 122 6.35 1.31 7.67
C ASN A 122 5.97 0.11 8.54
N VAL A 123 6.53 0.08 9.75
CA VAL A 123 6.34 -1.02 10.72
C VAL A 123 4.86 -1.27 11.02
N GLU A 124 4.03 -0.21 11.11
CA GLU A 124 2.59 -0.34 11.34
C GLU A 124 1.88 -1.12 10.22
N ALA A 125 2.23 -0.80 8.96
CA ALA A 125 1.68 -1.51 7.81
C ALA A 125 2.15 -2.97 7.78
N ILE A 126 3.44 -3.23 8.00
CA ILE A 126 4.00 -4.59 8.07
C ILE A 126 3.27 -5.42 9.13
N GLN A 127 3.07 -4.87 10.33
CA GLN A 127 2.33 -5.56 11.39
C GLN A 127 0.87 -5.81 11.03
N CYS A 128 0.23 -4.85 10.35
CA CYS A 128 -1.14 -4.99 9.86
C CYS A 128 -1.24 -6.13 8.85
N PHE A 129 -0.36 -6.16 7.86
CA PHE A 129 -0.35 -7.17 6.82
C PHE A 129 0.00 -8.56 7.37
N HIS A 130 0.95 -8.64 8.30
CA HIS A 130 1.25 -9.90 8.97
C HIS A 130 0.02 -10.46 9.70
N ARG A 131 -0.72 -9.63 10.44
CA ARG A 131 -1.99 -10.06 11.08
C ARG A 131 -3.06 -10.47 10.05
N ALA A 132 -3.04 -9.90 8.85
CA ALA A 132 -3.94 -10.27 7.75
C ALA A 132 -3.52 -11.55 7.02
N GLY A 133 -2.38 -12.18 7.40
CA GLY A 133 -1.91 -13.46 6.87
C GLY A 133 -0.76 -13.38 5.87
N PHE A 134 -0.21 -12.20 5.59
CA PHE A 134 1.00 -12.07 4.77
C PHE A 134 2.24 -12.44 5.61
N SER A 135 2.50 -13.74 5.75
CA SER A 135 3.57 -14.28 6.60
C SER A 135 4.72 -14.93 5.84
N LEU A 136 4.61 -14.99 4.51
CA LEU A 136 5.67 -15.51 3.65
C LEU A 136 6.46 -14.35 3.08
N LEU A 137 7.79 -14.39 3.18
CA LEU A 137 8.65 -13.43 2.51
C LEU A 137 8.95 -13.92 1.09
N GLY A 138 8.69 -13.05 0.12
CA GLY A 138 9.07 -13.24 -1.27
C GLY A 138 10.43 -12.62 -1.57
N HIS A 139 10.46 -11.66 -2.49
CA HIS A 139 11.68 -10.94 -2.81
C HIS A 139 12.05 -9.93 -1.72
N LEU A 140 13.35 -9.70 -1.57
CA LEU A 140 13.93 -8.66 -0.73
C LEU A 140 14.71 -7.71 -1.62
N ASP A 141 14.35 -6.45 -1.62
CA ASP A 141 15.11 -5.39 -2.27
C ASP A 141 16.24 -4.95 -1.33
N MET A 142 17.48 -5.04 -1.80
CA MET A 142 18.66 -4.62 -1.05
C MET A 142 19.35 -3.49 -1.78
N PHE A 143 19.75 -2.44 -1.05
CA PHE A 143 20.42 -1.27 -1.59
C PHE A 143 21.84 -1.18 -1.05
N MET A 144 22.72 -0.62 -1.87
CA MET A 144 24.03 -0.14 -1.45
C MET A 144 24.05 1.37 -1.67
N ASP A 145 24.25 2.12 -0.59
CA ASP A 145 24.44 3.56 -0.67
C ASP A 145 25.77 3.87 -1.34
N LEU A 146 25.73 4.52 -2.49
CA LEU A 146 26.90 4.94 -3.26
C LEU A 146 27.13 6.46 -3.18
N SER A 147 26.34 7.17 -2.39
CA SER A 147 26.51 8.60 -2.16
C SER A 147 27.71 8.88 -1.28
N GLU A 148 28.46 9.94 -1.60
CA GLU A 148 29.57 10.42 -0.73
C GLU A 148 29.05 11.17 0.51
N ALA A 149 27.82 11.68 0.44
CA ALA A 149 27.13 12.34 1.53
C ALA A 149 26.23 11.34 2.26
N ASN A 150 26.62 10.92 3.43
CA ASN A 150 25.87 9.99 4.29
C ASN A 150 24.67 10.74 4.96
N GLU A 151 23.78 11.29 4.12
CA GLU A 151 22.71 12.19 4.59
C GLU A 151 21.45 11.46 5.11
N GLN A 152 21.31 10.16 4.82
CA GLN A 152 20.18 9.38 5.31
C GLN A 152 20.50 8.65 6.61
N GLU A 153 19.72 8.91 7.65
CA GLU A 153 19.75 8.11 8.88
C GLU A 153 19.08 6.76 8.64
N TRP A 154 19.88 5.72 8.47
CA TRP A 154 19.41 4.35 8.39
C TRP A 154 19.09 3.81 9.78
N LYS A 155 17.91 3.21 9.95
CA LYS A 155 17.52 2.52 11.18
C LYS A 155 18.03 1.09 11.14
N SER A 156 18.48 0.57 12.31
CA SER A 156 18.88 -0.85 12.49
C SER A 156 17.76 -1.66 13.15
N GLY A 157 17.90 -2.98 13.18
CA GLY A 157 17.02 -3.88 13.92
C GLY A 157 16.23 -4.90 13.08
N VAL A 158 16.55 -5.03 11.79
CA VAL A 158 16.04 -6.15 10.97
C VAL A 158 17.13 -7.19 10.84
N THR A 159 16.86 -8.42 11.30
CA THR A 159 17.78 -9.57 11.17
C THR A 159 17.15 -10.64 10.29
N ILE A 160 17.81 -11.00 9.21
CA ILE A 160 17.42 -12.07 8.29
C ILE A 160 18.60 -13.02 8.14
N HIS A 161 18.37 -14.30 8.38
CA HIS A 161 19.42 -15.34 8.32
C HIS A 161 20.69 -14.99 9.10
N ASN A 162 20.55 -14.46 10.31
CA ASN A 162 21.63 -14.00 11.19
C ASN A 162 22.48 -12.85 10.58
N ARG A 163 21.94 -12.11 9.64
CA ARG A 163 22.54 -10.88 9.10
C ARG A 163 21.67 -9.69 9.48
N GLU A 164 22.30 -8.67 10.01
CA GLU A 164 21.63 -7.43 10.35
C GLU A 164 21.54 -6.53 9.12
N PHE A 165 20.36 -5.96 8.91
CA PHE A 165 20.09 -5.00 7.85
C PHE A 165 19.62 -3.67 8.45
N ARG A 166 19.97 -2.59 7.76
CA ARG A 166 19.47 -1.25 8.03
C ARG A 166 18.34 -0.93 7.05
N PHE A 167 17.38 -0.12 7.47
CA PHE A 167 16.20 0.22 6.68
C PHE A 167 15.76 1.66 6.90
#